data_c0011e697677acc2049dd6d58e744cc4
#
_entry.id   c0011e697677acc2049dd6d58e744cc4
#
_cell.length_a   1.000
_cell.length_b   1.000
_cell.length_c   1.000
_cell.angle_alpha   90.00
_cell.angle_beta   90.00
_cell.angle_gamma   90.00
#
_symmetry.space_group_name_H-M   'P 1'
#
loop_
_entity.id
_entity.type
_entity.pdbx_description
1 polymer ?
#
loop_
_entity_poly.entity_id
_entity_poly.type
_entity_poly.pdbx_seq_one_letter_code
_entity_poly.pdbx_strand_id
1 'polypeptide(L)'
;MSNHSAPRRWARRALLAGGAATVATLAYYRWERSRAGEPWDPEAPGYPDGERRTVTTPDGAALAVTIAGPTDGPLVVLSHCWTGSRAVWGPVAERLIEDGCRVVLYDQRGHGGSTDGDQTHSIPMLGDDLRAVLAEVDARDAVLVGHSMGGMSVQSYLTEHPVDFKERVRGVVLVATAAKVLGRAIPAALATRLMGEGALEWSRRGSVGYVMARRSLGRGARRADVELTLDGLARTTGLARAGFLTAMAEMDLHAGLQAIDVPTTVLVGSRDRLTPPRLARELVGSIPGAGLVVLPGAGHMLPLEAPDEIVHAIRAITTPA
;
A
#
# COMPACT_ATOMS: atom_id res chain seq x y z
N MET A 1 -11.03 -60.38 0.42
CA MET A 1 -10.30 -59.59 -0.63
C MET A 1 -10.78 -58.15 -0.53
N SER A 2 -10.06 -57.30 0.17
CA SER A 2 -10.46 -55.92 0.48
C SER A 2 -9.96 -54.94 -0.62
N ASN A 3 -10.88 -54.20 -1.14
CA ASN A 3 -10.71 -53.28 -2.29
C ASN A 3 -10.11 -51.95 -1.83
N HIS A 4 -8.76 -51.81 -1.84
CA HIS A 4 -8.02 -50.64 -1.41
C HIS A 4 -7.71 -49.63 -2.54
N SER A 5 -8.44 -49.62 -3.67
CA SER A 5 -8.13 -48.79 -4.85
C SER A 5 -8.86 -47.43 -4.91
N ALA A 6 -9.83 -47.15 -4.06
CA ALA A 6 -10.66 -45.95 -4.13
C ALA A 6 -9.94 -44.64 -3.76
N PRO A 7 -9.13 -44.54 -2.68
CA PRO A 7 -8.52 -43.25 -2.27
C PRO A 7 -7.49 -42.70 -3.28
N ARG A 8 -6.74 -43.57 -3.97
CA ARG A 8 -5.76 -43.13 -4.97
C ARG A 8 -6.37 -42.54 -6.24
N ARG A 9 -7.56 -42.96 -6.63
CA ARG A 9 -8.29 -42.40 -7.81
C ARG A 9 -8.83 -41.01 -7.53
N TRP A 10 -9.32 -40.72 -6.32
CA TRP A 10 -9.79 -39.41 -5.90
C TRP A 10 -8.64 -38.40 -5.80
N ALA A 11 -7.53 -38.78 -5.20
CA ALA A 11 -6.34 -37.93 -5.11
C ALA A 11 -5.78 -37.56 -6.51
N ARG A 12 -5.71 -38.52 -7.44
CA ARG A 12 -5.33 -38.24 -8.83
C ARG A 12 -6.32 -37.31 -9.56
N ARG A 13 -7.62 -37.50 -9.38
CA ARG A 13 -8.63 -36.63 -10.00
C ARG A 13 -8.59 -35.22 -9.41
N ALA A 14 -8.39 -35.07 -8.11
CA ALA A 14 -8.23 -33.77 -7.45
C ALA A 14 -6.96 -33.04 -7.93
N LEU A 15 -5.84 -33.76 -8.09
CA LEU A 15 -4.59 -33.19 -8.64
C LEU A 15 -4.73 -32.78 -10.10
N LEU A 16 -5.40 -33.57 -10.93
CA LEU A 16 -5.63 -33.25 -12.35
C LEU A 16 -6.63 -32.09 -12.50
N ALA A 17 -7.68 -32.03 -11.70
CA ALA A 17 -8.64 -30.93 -11.68
C ALA A 17 -8.00 -29.64 -11.17
N GLY A 18 -7.15 -29.70 -10.13
CA GLY A 18 -6.37 -28.56 -9.64
C GLY A 18 -5.37 -28.06 -10.69
N GLY A 19 -4.67 -28.97 -11.36
CA GLY A 19 -3.75 -28.64 -12.46
C GLY A 19 -4.45 -27.98 -13.64
N ALA A 20 -5.60 -28.51 -14.08
CA ALA A 20 -6.37 -27.95 -15.19
C ALA A 20 -6.93 -26.55 -14.84
N ALA A 21 -7.43 -26.36 -13.62
CA ALA A 21 -7.89 -25.06 -13.15
C ALA A 21 -6.74 -24.03 -13.10
N THR A 22 -5.56 -24.44 -12.67
CA THR A 22 -4.36 -23.59 -12.66
C THR A 22 -3.95 -23.18 -14.08
N VAL A 23 -3.90 -24.14 -15.01
CA VAL A 23 -3.56 -23.87 -16.43
C VAL A 23 -4.61 -22.95 -17.07
N ALA A 24 -5.89 -23.19 -16.85
CA ALA A 24 -6.96 -22.34 -17.37
C ALA A 24 -6.88 -20.91 -16.79
N THR A 25 -6.60 -20.77 -15.51
CA THR A 25 -6.40 -19.48 -14.84
C THR A 25 -5.20 -18.75 -15.44
N LEU A 26 -4.06 -19.42 -15.62
CA LEU A 26 -2.87 -18.82 -16.23
C LEU A 26 -3.11 -18.42 -17.70
N ALA A 27 -3.81 -19.26 -18.46
CA ALA A 27 -4.19 -18.96 -19.85
C ALA A 27 -5.13 -17.75 -19.94
N TYR A 28 -6.12 -17.68 -19.06
CA TYR A 28 -7.01 -16.53 -18.94
C TYR A 28 -6.24 -15.21 -18.67
N TYR A 29 -5.34 -15.21 -17.70
CA TYR A 29 -4.56 -14.00 -17.38
C TYR A 29 -3.53 -13.64 -18.47
N ARG A 30 -2.97 -14.61 -19.18
CA ARG A 30 -2.14 -14.32 -20.38
C ARG A 30 -2.97 -13.66 -21.47
N TRP A 31 -4.18 -14.14 -21.72
CA TRP A 31 -5.10 -13.54 -22.66
C TRP A 31 -5.56 -12.16 -22.20
N GLU A 32 -5.91 -11.98 -20.92
CA GLU A 32 -6.25 -10.68 -20.33
C GLU A 32 -5.10 -9.69 -20.51
N ARG A 33 -3.89 -10.07 -20.16
CA ARG A 33 -2.68 -9.26 -20.32
C ARG A 33 -2.46 -8.83 -21.78
N SER A 34 -2.74 -9.67 -22.76
CA SER A 34 -2.59 -9.35 -24.17
C SER A 34 -3.62 -8.33 -24.68
N ARG A 35 -4.69 -8.06 -23.95
CA ARG A 35 -5.82 -7.19 -24.33
C ARG A 35 -6.02 -5.96 -23.44
N ALA A 36 -5.32 -5.88 -22.34
CA ALA A 36 -5.61 -4.92 -21.26
C ALA A 36 -4.93 -3.54 -21.43
N GLY A 37 -4.66 -3.08 -22.65
CA GLY A 37 -4.14 -1.74 -22.94
C GLY A 37 -2.61 -1.65 -22.92
N GLU A 38 -2.10 -0.41 -22.85
CA GLU A 38 -0.68 -0.11 -22.84
C GLU A 38 0.04 -0.75 -21.64
N PRO A 39 1.28 -1.28 -21.84
CA PRO A 39 2.10 -1.79 -20.74
C PRO A 39 2.60 -0.65 -19.87
N TRP A 40 2.96 -0.98 -18.63
CA TRP A 40 3.74 -0.10 -17.77
C TRP A 40 5.16 0.09 -18.35
N ASP A 41 5.61 1.34 -18.37
CA ASP A 41 6.99 1.68 -18.71
C ASP A 41 7.84 1.73 -17.42
N PRO A 42 8.73 0.76 -17.19
CA PRO A 42 9.55 0.74 -15.98
C PRO A 42 10.63 1.82 -15.95
N GLU A 43 10.93 2.48 -17.07
CA GLU A 43 11.86 3.62 -17.16
C GLU A 43 11.18 4.95 -16.81
N ALA A 44 9.85 5.03 -16.92
CA ALA A 44 9.09 6.17 -16.44
C ALA A 44 9.01 6.17 -14.91
N PRO A 45 9.23 7.31 -14.22
CA PRO A 45 9.15 7.37 -12.76
C PRO A 45 7.75 7.04 -12.22
N GLY A 46 6.69 7.25 -13.00
CA GLY A 46 5.30 6.98 -12.61
C GLY A 46 4.76 7.95 -11.55
N TYR A 47 5.46 9.02 -11.27
CA TYR A 47 5.07 10.12 -10.39
C TYR A 47 5.59 11.45 -10.95
N PRO A 48 5.00 12.60 -10.58
CA PRO A 48 5.37 13.92 -11.11
C PRO A 48 6.84 14.26 -10.87
N ASP A 49 7.41 15.02 -11.79
CA ASP A 49 8.72 15.64 -11.59
C ASP A 49 8.66 16.63 -10.43
N GLY A 50 9.76 16.72 -9.68
CA GLY A 50 9.85 17.59 -8.53
C GLY A 50 11.24 17.61 -7.90
N GLU A 51 11.38 18.36 -6.84
CA GLU A 51 12.60 18.39 -6.02
C GLU A 51 12.81 17.01 -5.38
N ARG A 52 13.99 16.44 -5.53
CA ARG A 52 14.39 15.16 -4.95
C ARG A 52 15.21 15.39 -3.70
N ARG A 53 14.83 14.74 -2.60
CA ARG A 53 15.57 14.74 -1.33
C ARG A 53 15.81 13.32 -0.85
N THR A 54 16.78 13.19 0.03
CA THR A 54 17.03 11.97 0.80
C THR A 54 16.93 12.32 2.29
N VAL A 55 16.04 11.66 3.00
CA VAL A 55 15.91 11.79 4.45
C VAL A 55 16.62 10.60 5.08
N THR A 56 17.66 10.89 5.89
CA THR A 56 18.39 9.85 6.61
C THR A 56 17.77 9.67 7.99
N THR A 57 17.37 8.44 8.32
CA THR A 57 16.84 8.10 9.63
C THR A 57 17.96 7.81 10.65
N PRO A 58 17.67 7.82 11.95
CA PRO A 58 18.69 7.57 12.98
C PRO A 58 19.37 6.19 12.88
N ASP A 59 18.71 5.19 12.29
CA ASP A 59 19.25 3.85 12.05
C ASP A 59 19.89 3.68 10.66
N GLY A 60 20.14 4.79 9.96
CA GLY A 60 20.86 4.82 8.70
C GLY A 60 20.04 4.50 7.45
N ALA A 61 18.72 4.32 7.54
CA ALA A 61 17.90 4.21 6.33
C ALA A 61 17.88 5.54 5.57
N ALA A 62 18.05 5.48 4.24
CA ALA A 62 17.96 6.61 3.34
C ALA A 62 16.60 6.56 2.62
N LEU A 63 15.70 7.47 2.97
CA LEU A 63 14.36 7.55 2.39
C LEU A 63 14.36 8.50 1.19
N ALA A 64 13.98 7.99 0.03
CA ALA A 64 13.87 8.77 -1.19
C ALA A 64 12.55 9.55 -1.20
N VAL A 65 12.64 10.88 -1.28
CA VAL A 65 11.50 11.82 -1.25
C VAL A 65 11.43 12.61 -2.54
N THR A 66 10.22 12.88 -3.02
CA THR A 66 9.94 13.82 -4.10
C THR A 66 8.93 14.85 -3.60
N ILE A 67 9.23 16.14 -3.85
CA ILE A 67 8.35 17.26 -3.51
C ILE A 67 7.96 17.92 -4.82
N ALA A 68 6.69 17.99 -5.11
CA ALA A 68 6.15 18.54 -6.36
C ALA A 68 4.99 19.53 -6.10
N GLY A 69 4.70 20.38 -7.09
CA GLY A 69 3.68 21.42 -6.98
C GLY A 69 4.17 22.72 -6.33
N PRO A 70 3.30 23.72 -6.17
CA PRO A 70 3.67 25.04 -5.66
C PRO A 70 4.06 24.97 -4.17
N THR A 71 5.08 25.76 -3.79
CA THR A 71 5.66 25.75 -2.43
C THR A 71 4.72 26.27 -1.34
N ASP A 72 3.79 27.12 -1.70
CA ASP A 72 2.79 27.76 -0.85
C ASP A 72 1.41 27.11 -0.89
N GLY A 73 1.25 26.04 -1.66
CA GLY A 73 0.03 25.25 -1.74
C GLY A 73 -0.25 24.41 -0.49
N PRO A 74 -1.51 23.98 -0.28
CA PRO A 74 -1.85 23.03 0.78
C PRO A 74 -0.96 21.79 0.72
N LEU A 75 -0.36 21.43 1.85
CA LEU A 75 0.59 20.31 1.91
C LEU A 75 -0.12 18.97 2.04
N VAL A 76 0.18 18.05 1.12
CA VAL A 76 -0.32 16.66 1.12
C VAL A 76 0.87 15.70 1.13
N VAL A 77 0.91 14.76 2.06
CA VAL A 77 1.96 13.74 2.18
C VAL A 77 1.39 12.36 1.93
N LEU A 78 1.97 11.64 0.96
CA LEU A 78 1.46 10.38 0.42
C LEU A 78 2.36 9.20 0.81
N SER A 79 1.84 8.28 1.64
CA SER A 79 2.48 7.03 2.07
C SER A 79 1.94 5.84 1.30
N HIS A 80 2.79 5.12 0.56
CA HIS A 80 2.40 3.99 -0.29
C HIS A 80 2.21 2.66 0.47
N CYS A 81 1.67 1.64 -0.20
CA CYS A 81 1.43 0.30 0.33
C CYS A 81 2.70 -0.55 0.44
N TRP A 82 2.61 -1.67 1.16
CA TRP A 82 3.59 -2.74 1.13
C TRP A 82 3.84 -3.22 -0.30
N THR A 83 5.11 -3.41 -0.65
CA THR A 83 5.56 -3.74 -2.01
C THR A 83 5.14 -2.73 -3.10
N GLY A 84 4.82 -1.49 -2.68
CA GLY A 84 4.60 -0.37 -3.57
C GLY A 84 5.83 0.55 -3.66
N SER A 85 5.63 1.69 -4.29
CA SER A 85 6.57 2.82 -4.31
C SER A 85 5.78 4.12 -4.53
N ARG A 86 6.47 5.26 -4.56
CA ARG A 86 5.89 6.57 -4.93
C ARG A 86 5.04 6.51 -6.20
N ALA A 87 5.41 5.64 -7.15
CA ALA A 87 4.73 5.53 -8.45
C ALA A 87 3.25 5.15 -8.36
N VAL A 88 2.81 4.44 -7.32
CA VAL A 88 1.39 4.12 -7.16
C VAL A 88 0.52 5.36 -6.93
N TRP A 89 1.13 6.46 -6.49
CA TRP A 89 0.47 7.73 -6.22
C TRP A 89 0.44 8.69 -7.41
N GLY A 90 1.10 8.37 -8.53
CA GLY A 90 1.18 9.24 -9.70
C GLY A 90 -0.16 9.85 -10.11
N PRO A 91 -1.21 9.04 -10.37
CA PRO A 91 -2.51 9.55 -10.78
C PRO A 91 -3.19 10.49 -9.77
N VAL A 92 -2.94 10.30 -8.48
CA VAL A 92 -3.45 11.17 -7.41
C VAL A 92 -2.61 12.45 -7.30
N ALA A 93 -1.29 12.32 -7.34
CA ALA A 93 -0.36 13.44 -7.21
C ALA A 93 -0.50 14.45 -8.35
N GLU A 94 -0.64 13.99 -9.60
CA GLU A 94 -0.88 14.86 -10.76
C GLU A 94 -2.11 15.75 -10.56
N ARG A 95 -3.25 15.16 -10.15
CA ARG A 95 -4.49 15.89 -9.90
C ARG A 95 -4.37 16.89 -8.74
N LEU A 96 -3.65 16.51 -7.67
CA LEU A 96 -3.44 17.41 -6.54
C LEU A 96 -2.56 18.61 -6.91
N ILE A 97 -1.56 18.40 -7.78
CA ILE A 97 -0.71 19.48 -8.30
C ILE A 97 -1.52 20.42 -9.22
N GLU A 98 -2.37 19.86 -10.07
CA GLU A 98 -3.31 20.65 -10.88
C GLU A 98 -4.27 21.49 -10.00
N ASP A 99 -4.62 20.99 -8.83
CA ASP A 99 -5.40 21.73 -7.81
C ASP A 99 -4.57 22.75 -7.02
N GLY A 100 -3.29 22.90 -7.30
CA GLY A 100 -2.39 23.82 -6.60
C GLY A 100 -1.87 23.31 -5.26
N CYS A 101 -1.92 22.00 -4.98
CA CYS A 101 -1.36 21.43 -3.77
C CYS A 101 0.17 21.24 -3.90
N ARG A 102 0.88 21.40 -2.79
CA ARG A 102 2.24 20.91 -2.59
C ARG A 102 2.19 19.46 -2.17
N VAL A 103 2.75 18.56 -2.97
CA VAL A 103 2.67 17.11 -2.75
C VAL A 103 4.03 16.56 -2.40
N VAL A 104 4.09 15.80 -1.31
CA VAL A 104 5.26 15.04 -0.88
C VAL A 104 4.99 13.56 -1.03
N LEU A 105 5.81 12.90 -1.86
CA LEU A 105 5.80 11.46 -2.05
C LEU A 105 7.13 10.90 -1.53
N TYR A 106 7.10 9.80 -0.79
CA TYR A 106 8.33 9.14 -0.38
C TYR A 106 8.22 7.64 -0.52
N ASP A 107 9.34 6.98 -0.79
CA ASP A 107 9.42 5.53 -0.71
C ASP A 107 9.69 5.14 0.74
N GLN A 108 8.86 4.28 1.30
CA GLN A 108 9.09 3.72 2.64
C GLN A 108 10.37 2.88 2.63
N ARG A 109 11.02 2.70 3.78
CA ARG A 109 12.27 1.94 3.89
C ARG A 109 12.19 0.58 3.18
N GLY A 110 13.27 0.20 2.50
CA GLY A 110 13.37 -1.05 1.74
C GLY A 110 12.52 -1.12 0.48
N HIS A 111 11.85 -0.02 0.07
CA HIS A 111 11.02 0.07 -1.12
C HIS A 111 11.55 1.11 -2.12
N GLY A 112 11.28 0.89 -3.39
CA GLY A 112 11.59 1.83 -4.46
C GLY A 112 13.04 2.29 -4.48
N GLY A 113 13.30 3.57 -4.20
CA GLY A 113 14.63 4.17 -4.12
C GLY A 113 15.17 4.28 -2.69
N SER A 114 14.46 3.78 -1.68
CA SER A 114 14.89 3.84 -0.27
C SER A 114 15.66 2.60 0.16
N THR A 115 16.54 2.75 1.16
CA THR A 115 17.28 1.63 1.79
C THR A 115 16.57 1.10 3.03
N ASP A 116 17.00 -0.07 3.55
CA ASP A 116 16.38 -0.71 4.72
C ASP A 116 16.75 -0.06 6.07
N GLY A 117 17.99 0.41 6.24
CA GLY A 117 18.57 0.73 7.56
C GLY A 117 19.01 -0.53 8.32
N ASP A 118 19.45 -0.36 9.57
CA ASP A 118 20.09 -1.41 10.38
C ASP A 118 19.10 -2.12 11.35
N GLN A 119 17.88 -1.62 11.50
CA GLN A 119 16.91 -2.14 12.46
C GLN A 119 15.94 -3.15 11.86
N THR A 120 15.30 -3.94 12.73
CA THR A 120 14.24 -4.88 12.35
C THR A 120 12.98 -4.12 11.91
N HIS A 121 12.38 -4.51 10.80
CA HIS A 121 11.18 -3.90 10.26
C HIS A 121 9.97 -4.02 11.22
N SER A 122 9.33 -2.90 11.53
CA SER A 122 8.13 -2.83 12.37
C SER A 122 7.20 -1.70 11.90
N ILE A 123 5.93 -1.74 12.30
CA ILE A 123 4.99 -0.66 11.96
C ILE A 123 5.29 0.64 12.72
N PRO A 124 5.66 0.63 14.02
CA PRO A 124 6.12 1.83 14.71
C PRO A 124 7.27 2.54 14.01
N MET A 125 8.25 1.80 13.51
CA MET A 125 9.37 2.35 12.75
C MET A 125 8.93 3.11 11.49
N LEU A 126 7.87 2.67 10.79
CA LEU A 126 7.31 3.42 9.66
C LEU A 126 6.65 4.74 10.11
N GLY A 127 6.13 4.79 11.32
CA GLY A 127 5.64 6.01 11.95
C GLY A 127 6.78 7.00 12.22
N ASP A 128 7.93 6.50 12.72
CA ASP A 128 9.15 7.29 12.93
C ASP A 128 9.73 7.82 11.61
N ASP A 129 9.73 6.99 10.56
CA ASP A 129 10.14 7.39 9.21
C ASP A 129 9.26 8.52 8.65
N LEU A 130 7.94 8.39 8.78
CA LEU A 130 7.01 9.43 8.37
C LEU A 130 7.27 10.73 9.14
N ARG A 131 7.50 10.65 10.45
CA ARG A 131 7.89 11.81 11.26
C ARG A 131 9.17 12.49 10.76
N ALA A 132 10.19 11.70 10.38
CA ALA A 132 11.42 12.23 9.81
C ALA A 132 11.17 12.96 8.49
N VAL A 133 10.34 12.39 7.61
CA VAL A 133 9.92 13.04 6.35
C VAL A 133 9.18 14.33 6.61
N LEU A 134 8.22 14.36 7.55
CA LEU A 134 7.48 15.57 7.92
C LEU A 134 8.37 16.68 8.49
N ALA A 135 9.37 16.30 9.28
CA ALA A 135 10.36 17.23 9.82
C ALA A 135 11.25 17.83 8.72
N GLU A 136 11.74 17.02 7.78
CA GLU A 136 12.58 17.45 6.65
C GLU A 136 11.88 18.47 5.76
N VAL A 137 10.57 18.32 5.53
CA VAL A 137 9.81 19.24 4.67
C VAL A 137 9.20 20.41 5.44
N ASP A 138 9.49 20.54 6.73
CA ASP A 138 8.90 21.48 7.70
C ASP A 138 7.35 21.49 7.57
N ALA A 139 6.77 20.29 7.65
CA ALA A 139 5.34 20.12 7.46
C ALA A 139 4.54 20.93 8.51
N ARG A 140 3.54 21.68 8.02
CA ARG A 140 2.54 22.42 8.81
C ARG A 140 1.20 22.26 8.13
N ASP A 141 0.15 22.11 8.90
CA ASP A 141 -1.22 21.94 8.39
C ASP A 141 -1.33 20.88 7.27
N ALA A 142 -0.55 19.81 7.35
CA ALA A 142 -0.47 18.79 6.33
C ALA A 142 -1.69 17.86 6.35
N VAL A 143 -2.14 17.42 5.17
CA VAL A 143 -3.04 16.26 5.04
C VAL A 143 -2.19 15.02 4.82
N LEU A 144 -2.30 14.03 5.73
CA LEU A 144 -1.62 12.75 5.59
C LEU A 144 -2.53 11.75 4.89
N VAL A 145 -2.01 11.14 3.84
CA VAL A 145 -2.73 10.13 3.06
C VAL A 145 -1.93 8.83 3.07
N GLY A 146 -2.53 7.77 3.59
CA GLY A 146 -1.85 6.47 3.67
C GLY A 146 -2.62 5.34 3.02
N HIS A 147 -1.99 4.62 2.09
CA HIS A 147 -2.55 3.45 1.43
C HIS A 147 -2.02 2.16 2.05
N SER A 148 -2.92 1.29 2.52
CA SER A 148 -2.61 -0.03 3.07
C SER A 148 -1.56 0.07 4.19
N MET A 149 -0.35 -0.49 4.06
CA MET A 149 0.75 -0.33 5.00
C MET A 149 1.11 1.15 5.25
N GLY A 150 1.03 2.02 4.24
CA GLY A 150 1.19 3.47 4.43
C GLY A 150 0.11 4.08 5.33
N GLY A 151 -1.10 3.54 5.31
CA GLY A 151 -2.15 3.90 6.27
C GLY A 151 -1.84 3.41 7.69
N MET A 152 -1.16 2.27 7.84
CA MET A 152 -0.67 1.79 9.13
C MET A 152 0.48 2.67 9.65
N SER A 153 1.38 3.11 8.74
CA SER A 153 2.43 4.09 9.04
C SER A 153 1.83 5.40 9.58
N VAL A 154 0.82 5.95 8.91
CA VAL A 154 0.10 7.15 9.35
C VAL A 154 -0.55 6.95 10.72
N GLN A 155 -1.26 5.84 10.94
CA GLN A 155 -1.88 5.53 12.22
C GLN A 155 -0.83 5.42 13.33
N SER A 156 0.28 4.73 13.09
CA SER A 156 1.38 4.61 14.04
C SER A 156 1.98 5.97 14.39
N TYR A 157 2.27 6.82 13.40
CA TYR A 157 2.76 8.18 13.64
C TYR A 157 1.80 8.99 14.53
N LEU A 158 0.50 8.95 14.25
CA LEU A 158 -0.50 9.69 15.01
C LEU A 158 -0.57 9.24 16.48
N THR A 159 -0.41 7.96 16.74
CA THR A 159 -0.54 7.38 18.08
C THR A 159 0.75 7.45 18.90
N GLU A 160 1.92 7.30 18.26
CA GLU A 160 3.22 7.32 18.93
C GLU A 160 3.77 8.74 19.14
N HIS A 161 3.38 9.70 18.27
CA HIS A 161 3.88 11.08 18.30
C HIS A 161 2.77 12.13 18.43
N PRO A 162 1.89 12.08 19.44
CA PRO A 162 0.68 12.90 19.52
C PRO A 162 0.96 14.42 19.60
N VAL A 163 2.10 14.85 20.13
CA VAL A 163 2.46 16.28 20.19
C VAL A 163 2.87 16.78 18.82
N ASP A 164 3.78 16.07 18.15
CA ASP A 164 4.26 16.40 16.80
C ASP A 164 3.10 16.34 15.78
N PHE A 165 2.19 15.37 15.93
CA PHE A 165 0.97 15.27 15.15
C PHE A 165 0.10 16.54 15.22
N LYS A 166 -0.21 17.02 16.43
CA LYS A 166 -1.07 18.20 16.63
C LYS A 166 -0.48 19.50 16.04
N GLU A 167 0.84 19.57 15.96
CA GLU A 167 1.53 20.71 15.39
C GLU A 167 1.59 20.69 13.85
N ARG A 168 1.50 19.52 13.24
CA ARG A 168 1.79 19.32 11.81
C ARG A 168 0.61 18.93 10.97
N VAL A 169 -0.44 18.30 11.54
CA VAL A 169 -1.47 17.60 10.77
C VAL A 169 -2.82 18.26 10.94
N ARG A 170 -3.45 18.61 9.84
CA ARG A 170 -4.82 19.15 9.81
C ARG A 170 -5.90 18.11 9.46
N GLY A 171 -5.51 16.99 8.87
CA GLY A 171 -6.45 15.93 8.52
C GLY A 171 -5.81 14.68 7.93
N VAL A 172 -6.58 13.61 7.84
CA VAL A 172 -6.11 12.28 7.47
C VAL A 172 -7.03 11.61 6.46
N VAL A 173 -6.44 10.96 5.46
CA VAL A 173 -7.16 10.10 4.52
C VAL A 173 -6.53 8.70 4.54
N LEU A 174 -7.28 7.72 5.02
CA LEU A 174 -6.86 6.32 5.15
C LEU A 174 -7.46 5.49 4.02
N VAL A 175 -6.62 4.96 3.15
CA VAL A 175 -7.02 4.31 1.90
C VAL A 175 -6.73 2.82 1.98
N ALA A 176 -7.75 1.97 1.89
CA ALA A 176 -7.63 0.52 1.85
C ALA A 176 -6.67 -0.02 2.94
N THR A 177 -6.89 0.37 4.19
CA THR A 177 -6.03 0.03 5.33
C THR A 177 -6.82 -0.52 6.51
N ALA A 178 -6.15 -0.86 7.61
CA ALA A 178 -6.74 -1.40 8.82
C ALA A 178 -5.87 -1.03 10.05
N ALA A 179 -6.47 -1.00 11.23
CA ALA A 179 -5.74 -0.89 12.50
C ALA A 179 -5.16 -2.26 12.95
N LYS A 180 -5.76 -3.35 12.50
CA LYS A 180 -5.31 -4.71 12.78
C LYS A 180 -5.63 -5.60 11.59
N VAL A 181 -4.67 -6.39 11.14
CA VAL A 181 -4.90 -7.41 10.12
C VAL A 181 -5.26 -8.72 10.80
N LEU A 182 -6.40 -9.31 10.40
CA LEU A 182 -6.82 -10.60 10.91
C LEU A 182 -6.04 -11.71 10.21
N GLY A 183 -5.14 -12.33 10.93
CA GLY A 183 -4.34 -13.45 10.44
C GLY A 183 -3.59 -14.13 11.59
N ARG A 184 -3.05 -15.32 11.33
CA ARG A 184 -2.06 -15.90 12.22
C ARG A 184 -0.71 -15.27 11.89
N ALA A 185 0.04 -14.89 12.92
CA ALA A 185 1.43 -14.47 12.75
C ALA A 185 2.16 -15.49 11.87
N ILE A 186 2.82 -15.00 10.82
CA ILE A 186 3.66 -15.83 9.95
C ILE A 186 5.03 -15.86 10.58
N PRO A 187 5.56 -17.06 10.97
CA PRO A 187 6.92 -17.14 11.50
C PRO A 187 7.93 -16.47 10.56
N ALA A 188 8.83 -15.65 11.10
CA ALA A 188 9.80 -14.88 10.33
C ALA A 188 10.59 -15.74 9.32
N ALA A 189 11.00 -16.95 9.71
CA ALA A 189 11.68 -17.90 8.82
C ALA A 189 10.81 -18.31 7.61
N LEU A 190 9.50 -18.46 7.80
CA LEU A 190 8.57 -18.78 6.71
C LEU A 190 8.33 -17.54 5.83
N ALA A 191 8.19 -16.36 6.42
CA ALA A 191 8.07 -15.11 5.66
C ALA A 191 9.31 -14.86 4.79
N THR A 192 10.53 -15.05 5.34
CA THR A 192 11.78 -14.95 4.59
C THR A 192 11.85 -15.97 3.45
N ARG A 193 11.42 -17.21 3.69
CA ARG A 193 11.40 -18.24 2.64
C ARG A 193 10.41 -17.91 1.51
N LEU A 194 9.25 -17.32 1.83
CA LEU A 194 8.20 -17.02 0.86
C LEU A 194 8.43 -15.70 0.12
N MET A 195 9.06 -14.71 0.79
CA MET A 195 9.18 -13.34 0.31
C MET A 195 10.62 -12.89 0.06
N GLY A 196 11.62 -13.75 0.33
CA GLY A 196 13.03 -13.48 0.06
C GLY A 196 13.37 -13.43 -1.43
N GLU A 197 14.61 -13.08 -1.76
CA GLU A 197 15.07 -12.82 -3.13
C GLU A 197 14.83 -14.00 -4.08
N GLY A 198 15.08 -15.24 -3.65
CA GLY A 198 14.87 -16.43 -4.48
C GLY A 198 13.42 -16.68 -4.88
N ALA A 199 12.46 -16.35 -4.02
CA ALA A 199 11.02 -16.46 -4.32
C ALA A 199 10.58 -15.42 -5.35
N LEU A 200 11.17 -14.22 -5.29
CA LEU A 200 10.89 -13.14 -6.23
C LEU A 200 11.32 -13.50 -7.65
N GLU A 201 12.51 -14.02 -7.82
CA GLU A 201 13.05 -14.40 -9.14
C GLU A 201 12.13 -15.41 -9.83
N TRP A 202 11.57 -16.35 -9.06
CA TRP A 202 10.59 -17.31 -9.58
C TRP A 202 9.27 -16.63 -9.95
N SER A 203 8.78 -15.67 -9.15
CA SER A 203 7.52 -14.96 -9.41
C SER A 203 7.60 -14.01 -10.61
N ARG A 204 8.76 -13.37 -10.86
CA ARG A 204 9.00 -12.48 -12.01
C ARG A 204 8.98 -13.21 -13.34
N ARG A 205 9.51 -14.45 -13.39
CA ARG A 205 9.64 -15.26 -14.63
C ARG A 205 8.33 -15.88 -15.10
N GLY A 206 7.25 -15.80 -14.31
CA GLY A 206 6.00 -16.51 -14.61
C GLY A 206 4.74 -15.66 -14.54
N SER A 207 3.66 -16.25 -14.98
CA SER A 207 2.31 -15.66 -14.88
C SER A 207 1.81 -15.56 -13.42
N VAL A 208 2.52 -16.14 -12.45
CA VAL A 208 2.09 -16.22 -11.04
C VAL A 208 2.07 -14.85 -10.38
N GLY A 209 3.14 -14.07 -10.52
CA GLY A 209 3.21 -12.71 -10.00
C GLY A 209 2.11 -11.82 -10.60
N TYR A 210 1.92 -11.90 -11.93
CA TYR A 210 0.83 -11.17 -12.60
C TYR A 210 -0.56 -11.53 -12.02
N VAL A 211 -0.82 -12.83 -11.79
CA VAL A 211 -2.07 -13.28 -11.17
C VAL A 211 -2.24 -12.73 -9.76
N MET A 212 -1.16 -12.71 -8.96
CA MET A 212 -1.20 -12.18 -7.60
C MET A 212 -1.48 -10.67 -7.61
N ALA A 213 -0.74 -9.90 -8.39
CA ALA A 213 -0.96 -8.46 -8.55
C ALA A 213 -2.37 -8.16 -9.09
N ARG A 214 -2.81 -8.88 -10.13
CA ARG A 214 -4.16 -8.74 -10.69
C ARG A 214 -5.27 -9.00 -9.68
N ARG A 215 -5.05 -9.89 -8.71
CA ARG A 215 -6.03 -10.22 -7.65
C ARG A 215 -6.16 -9.14 -6.58
N SER A 216 -5.19 -8.24 -6.43
CA SER A 216 -5.29 -7.09 -5.54
C SER A 216 -6.14 -5.96 -6.13
N LEU A 217 -6.32 -5.92 -7.47
CA LEU A 217 -7.12 -4.92 -8.16
C LEU A 217 -8.57 -5.38 -8.39
N GLY A 218 -9.45 -4.41 -8.59
CA GLY A 218 -10.86 -4.61 -8.90
C GLY A 218 -11.12 -5.01 -10.36
N ARG A 219 -12.36 -4.83 -10.82
CA ARG A 219 -12.78 -5.29 -12.14
C ARG A 219 -12.20 -4.50 -13.31
N GLY A 220 -11.98 -3.21 -13.13
CA GLY A 220 -11.54 -2.28 -14.17
C GLY A 220 -10.03 -2.14 -14.30
N ALA A 221 -9.22 -3.01 -13.67
CA ALA A 221 -7.76 -2.91 -13.67
C ALA A 221 -7.17 -2.88 -15.07
N ARG A 222 -6.36 -1.86 -15.35
CA ARG A 222 -5.59 -1.75 -16.60
C ARG A 222 -4.33 -2.63 -16.49
N ARG A 223 -3.77 -2.98 -17.65
CA ARG A 223 -2.51 -3.74 -17.70
C ARG A 223 -1.36 -2.99 -17.01
N ALA A 224 -1.22 -1.70 -17.24
CA ALA A 224 -0.22 -0.85 -16.61
C ALA A 224 -0.32 -0.88 -15.07
N ASP A 225 -1.55 -0.87 -14.50
CA ASP A 225 -1.76 -0.93 -13.06
C ASP A 225 -1.25 -2.24 -12.44
N VAL A 226 -1.47 -3.36 -13.14
CA VAL A 226 -0.97 -4.68 -12.71
C VAL A 226 0.54 -4.75 -12.81
N GLU A 227 1.12 -4.24 -13.92
CA GLU A 227 2.56 -4.27 -14.15
C GLU A 227 3.30 -3.31 -13.21
N LEU A 228 2.74 -2.13 -12.89
CA LEU A 228 3.25 -1.24 -11.85
C LEU A 228 3.25 -1.90 -10.47
N THR A 229 2.17 -2.60 -10.12
CA THR A 229 2.10 -3.36 -8.86
C THR A 229 3.18 -4.46 -8.79
N LEU A 230 3.48 -5.10 -9.91
CA LEU A 230 4.57 -6.08 -10.02
C LEU A 230 5.95 -5.44 -9.94
N ASP A 231 6.14 -4.26 -10.55
CA ASP A 231 7.40 -3.51 -10.49
C ASP A 231 7.71 -3.11 -9.04
N GLY A 232 6.71 -2.62 -8.30
CA GLY A 232 6.85 -2.31 -6.87
C GLY A 232 7.32 -3.51 -6.04
N LEU A 233 6.72 -4.70 -6.26
CA LEU A 233 7.18 -5.94 -5.63
C LEU A 233 8.65 -6.25 -5.96
N ALA A 234 9.06 -5.99 -7.20
CA ALA A 234 10.42 -6.25 -7.67
C ALA A 234 11.45 -5.27 -7.07
N ARG A 235 11.06 -4.02 -6.82
CA ARG A 235 11.91 -2.97 -6.25
C ARG A 235 11.89 -2.93 -4.72
N THR A 236 11.16 -3.82 -4.08
CA THR A 236 11.18 -3.97 -2.62
C THR A 236 12.23 -5.00 -2.22
N THR A 237 13.06 -4.72 -1.23
CA THR A 237 14.08 -5.67 -0.75
C THR A 237 13.46 -6.93 -0.15
N GLY A 238 14.16 -8.05 -0.17
CA GLY A 238 13.69 -9.29 0.46
C GLY A 238 13.50 -9.15 1.96
N LEU A 239 14.32 -8.32 2.60
CA LEU A 239 14.21 -8.01 4.03
C LEU A 239 12.92 -7.24 4.33
N ALA A 240 12.65 -6.17 3.59
CA ALA A 240 11.43 -5.37 3.76
C ALA A 240 10.16 -6.19 3.44
N ARG A 241 10.19 -7.01 2.37
CA ARG A 241 9.05 -7.88 2.05
C ARG A 241 8.71 -8.84 3.18
N ALA A 242 9.70 -9.54 3.71
CA ALA A 242 9.50 -10.52 4.78
C ALA A 242 9.22 -9.84 6.14
N GLY A 243 9.99 -8.81 6.48
CA GLY A 243 9.89 -8.11 7.75
C GLY A 243 8.54 -7.43 7.93
N PHE A 244 8.08 -6.65 6.94
CA PHE A 244 6.78 -5.98 7.04
C PHE A 244 5.60 -6.95 6.92
N LEU A 245 5.73 -8.07 6.20
CA LEU A 245 4.68 -9.10 6.22
C LEU A 245 4.46 -9.63 7.65
N THR A 246 5.54 -9.87 8.39
CA THR A 246 5.49 -10.30 9.80
C THR A 246 4.95 -9.17 10.69
N ALA A 247 5.49 -7.95 10.56
CA ALA A 247 5.08 -6.80 11.34
C ALA A 247 3.58 -6.47 11.21
N MET A 248 3.05 -6.50 9.98
CA MET A 248 1.61 -6.30 9.74
C MET A 248 0.74 -7.40 10.36
N ALA A 249 1.22 -8.65 10.41
CA ALA A 249 0.47 -9.75 11.01
C ALA A 249 0.41 -9.66 12.55
N GLU A 250 1.36 -8.96 13.17
CA GLU A 250 1.49 -8.82 14.64
C GLU A 250 0.93 -7.50 15.17
N MET A 251 0.70 -6.49 14.30
CA MET A 251 0.26 -5.16 14.72
C MET A 251 -1.15 -5.14 15.31
N ASP A 252 -1.35 -4.24 16.29
CA ASP A 252 -2.65 -3.79 16.77
C ASP A 252 -2.55 -2.31 17.14
N LEU A 253 -3.14 -1.45 16.31
CA LEU A 253 -3.06 0.01 16.43
C LEU A 253 -4.29 0.64 17.08
N HIS A 254 -5.27 -0.15 17.53
CA HIS A 254 -6.56 0.37 18.05
C HIS A 254 -6.41 1.29 19.26
N ALA A 255 -5.44 1.01 20.14
CA ALA A 255 -5.35 1.67 21.44
C ALA A 255 -5.19 3.21 21.37
N GLY A 256 -4.53 3.73 20.33
CA GLY A 256 -4.27 5.17 20.20
C GLY A 256 -5.26 5.92 19.31
N LEU A 257 -6.09 5.21 18.53
CA LEU A 257 -6.92 5.83 17.48
C LEU A 257 -8.03 6.76 18.02
N GLN A 258 -8.46 6.57 19.25
CA GLN A 258 -9.46 7.42 19.89
C GLN A 258 -8.94 8.84 20.19
N ALA A 259 -7.62 9.05 20.17
CA ALA A 259 -7.01 10.36 20.37
C ALA A 259 -6.90 11.17 19.07
N ILE A 260 -7.29 10.62 17.92
CA ILE A 260 -7.30 11.32 16.65
C ILE A 260 -8.50 12.25 16.62
N ASP A 261 -8.24 13.56 16.64
CA ASP A 261 -9.23 14.64 16.74
C ASP A 261 -9.28 15.55 15.48
N VAL A 262 -8.64 15.13 14.39
CA VAL A 262 -8.68 15.84 13.11
C VAL A 262 -9.65 15.18 12.12
N PRO A 263 -10.17 15.94 11.13
CA PRO A 263 -10.98 15.38 10.05
C PRO A 263 -10.33 14.14 9.44
N THR A 264 -11.04 13.01 9.50
CA THR A 264 -10.52 11.73 9.02
C THR A 264 -11.52 11.06 8.08
N THR A 265 -11.04 10.66 6.88
CA THR A 265 -11.84 9.90 5.91
C THR A 265 -11.16 8.55 5.63
N VAL A 266 -11.94 7.48 5.69
CA VAL A 266 -11.49 6.11 5.34
C VAL A 266 -12.15 5.70 4.03
N LEU A 267 -11.33 5.35 3.02
CA LEU A 267 -11.80 4.83 1.73
C LEU A 267 -11.45 3.34 1.60
N VAL A 268 -12.39 2.55 1.07
CA VAL A 268 -12.16 1.11 0.83
C VAL A 268 -12.89 0.64 -0.43
N GLY A 269 -12.23 -0.21 -1.22
CA GLY A 269 -12.87 -0.87 -2.35
C GLY A 269 -13.83 -1.97 -1.90
N SER A 270 -15.03 -2.04 -2.50
CA SER A 270 -16.03 -3.08 -2.14
C SER A 270 -15.57 -4.50 -2.47
N ARG A 271 -14.51 -4.64 -3.28
CA ARG A 271 -13.87 -5.91 -3.67
C ARG A 271 -12.47 -6.08 -3.09
N ASP A 272 -12.07 -5.21 -2.17
CA ASP A 272 -10.80 -5.36 -1.48
C ASP A 272 -10.80 -6.68 -0.67
N ARG A 273 -9.85 -7.55 -0.99
CA ARG A 273 -9.67 -8.87 -0.36
C ARG A 273 -8.51 -8.90 0.63
N LEU A 274 -7.67 -7.86 0.63
CA LEU A 274 -6.53 -7.73 1.54
C LEU A 274 -6.95 -7.00 2.82
N THR A 275 -7.58 -5.83 2.67
CA THR A 275 -8.19 -5.07 3.76
C THR A 275 -9.69 -4.86 3.45
N PRO A 276 -10.52 -5.90 3.64
CA PRO A 276 -11.91 -5.87 3.23
C PRO A 276 -12.73 -4.82 3.99
N PRO A 277 -13.89 -4.36 3.44
CA PRO A 277 -14.72 -3.30 4.01
C PRO A 277 -15.08 -3.48 5.49
N ARG A 278 -15.02 -4.70 6.01
CA ARG A 278 -15.22 -4.96 7.44
C ARG A 278 -14.13 -4.29 8.28
N LEU A 279 -12.87 -4.39 7.88
CA LEU A 279 -11.75 -3.77 8.61
C LEU A 279 -11.81 -2.24 8.54
N ALA A 280 -12.27 -1.66 7.42
CA ALA A 280 -12.51 -0.23 7.31
C ALA A 280 -13.62 0.25 8.25
N ARG A 281 -14.70 -0.53 8.44
CA ARG A 281 -15.75 -0.21 9.42
C ARG A 281 -15.25 -0.30 10.86
N GLU A 282 -14.43 -1.29 11.19
CA GLU A 282 -13.77 -1.41 12.49
C GLU A 282 -12.87 -0.19 12.76
N LEU A 283 -12.09 0.23 11.75
CA LEU A 283 -11.22 1.39 11.83
C LEU A 283 -12.01 2.70 12.07
N VAL A 284 -13.06 2.96 11.29
CA VAL A 284 -13.95 4.12 11.50
C VAL A 284 -14.59 4.11 12.87
N GLY A 285 -15.00 2.95 13.37
CA GLY A 285 -15.53 2.80 14.73
C GLY A 285 -14.52 3.11 15.85
N SER A 286 -13.23 3.13 15.53
CA SER A 286 -12.13 3.42 16.48
C SER A 286 -11.65 4.87 16.44
N ILE A 287 -12.02 5.66 15.42
CA ILE A 287 -11.60 7.06 15.24
C ILE A 287 -12.82 7.96 15.38
N PRO A 288 -12.88 8.86 16.38
CA PRO A 288 -14.01 9.77 16.56
C PRO A 288 -14.26 10.65 15.33
N GLY A 289 -15.50 10.69 14.85
CA GLY A 289 -15.90 11.55 13.72
C GLY A 289 -15.39 11.11 12.35
N ALA A 290 -14.73 9.96 12.23
CA ALA A 290 -14.23 9.48 10.92
C ALA A 290 -15.38 9.12 9.97
N GLY A 291 -15.24 9.56 8.70
CA GLY A 291 -16.14 9.20 7.60
C GLY A 291 -15.70 7.91 6.90
N LEU A 292 -16.66 7.12 6.35
CA LEU A 292 -16.39 5.93 5.55
C LEU A 292 -16.92 6.09 4.12
N VAL A 293 -16.07 5.84 3.14
CA VAL A 293 -16.44 5.76 1.72
C VAL A 293 -16.14 4.35 1.20
N VAL A 294 -17.17 3.64 0.73
CA VAL A 294 -17.03 2.32 0.11
C VAL A 294 -17.20 2.43 -1.39
N LEU A 295 -16.15 2.15 -2.15
CA LEU A 295 -16.11 2.33 -3.61
C LEU A 295 -16.58 1.08 -4.36
N PRO A 296 -17.71 1.14 -5.10
CA PRO A 296 -18.27 -0.02 -5.77
C PRO A 296 -17.34 -0.57 -6.85
N GLY A 297 -17.06 -1.87 -6.82
CA GLY A 297 -16.28 -2.58 -7.84
C GLY A 297 -14.77 -2.44 -7.71
N ALA A 298 -14.26 -1.45 -6.99
CA ALA A 298 -12.83 -1.24 -6.76
C ALA A 298 -12.22 -2.32 -5.85
N GLY A 299 -10.95 -2.63 -6.06
CA GLY A 299 -10.15 -3.56 -5.28
C GLY A 299 -9.32 -2.85 -4.20
N HIS A 300 -8.10 -3.33 -4.01
CA HIS A 300 -7.17 -2.82 -3.00
C HIS A 300 -6.35 -1.62 -3.47
N MET A 301 -6.02 -1.56 -4.76
CA MET A 301 -5.09 -0.55 -5.31
C MET A 301 -5.82 0.76 -5.66
N LEU A 302 -6.55 1.33 -4.70
CA LEU A 302 -7.36 2.53 -4.89
C LEU A 302 -6.62 3.74 -5.47
N PRO A 303 -5.33 4.00 -5.19
CA PRO A 303 -4.60 5.08 -5.85
C PRO A 303 -4.57 4.97 -7.38
N LEU A 304 -4.66 3.74 -7.92
CA LEU A 304 -4.70 3.45 -9.35
C LEU A 304 -6.12 3.28 -9.88
N GLU A 305 -7.04 2.75 -9.06
CA GLU A 305 -8.40 2.37 -9.44
C GLU A 305 -9.43 3.48 -9.27
N ALA A 306 -9.20 4.39 -8.33
CA ALA A 306 -10.15 5.42 -7.91
C ALA A 306 -9.41 6.70 -7.43
N PRO A 307 -8.50 7.28 -8.25
CA PRO A 307 -7.73 8.46 -7.85
C PRO A 307 -8.62 9.68 -7.58
N ASP A 308 -9.71 9.85 -8.34
CA ASP A 308 -10.59 11.00 -8.21
C ASP A 308 -11.31 11.03 -6.86
N GLU A 309 -11.72 9.89 -6.34
CA GLU A 309 -12.37 9.76 -5.04
C GLU A 309 -11.41 10.05 -3.88
N ILE A 310 -10.13 9.68 -4.03
CA ILE A 310 -9.10 10.02 -3.05
C ILE A 310 -8.85 11.53 -3.07
N VAL A 311 -8.69 12.13 -4.25
CA VAL A 311 -8.53 13.59 -4.40
C VAL A 311 -9.74 14.34 -3.84
N HIS A 312 -10.96 13.85 -4.08
CA HIS A 312 -12.17 14.45 -3.50
C HIS A 312 -12.13 14.43 -1.96
N ALA A 313 -11.72 13.33 -1.34
CA ALA A 313 -11.59 13.24 0.12
C ALA A 313 -10.51 14.20 0.66
N ILE A 314 -9.41 14.38 -0.06
CA ILE A 314 -8.35 15.32 0.31
C ILE A 314 -8.84 16.77 0.18
N ARG A 315 -9.53 17.13 -0.92
CA ARG A 315 -10.13 18.45 -1.15
C ARG A 315 -11.08 18.86 -0.02
N ALA A 316 -11.89 17.94 0.48
CA ALA A 316 -12.79 18.19 1.59
C ALA A 316 -12.09 18.64 2.89
N ILE A 317 -10.77 18.34 3.02
CA ILE A 317 -9.94 18.73 4.15
C ILE A 317 -9.12 20.00 3.83
N THR A 318 -8.63 20.12 2.60
CA THR A 318 -7.75 21.24 2.19
C THR A 318 -8.50 22.53 1.88
N THR A 319 -9.76 22.45 1.43
CA THR A 319 -10.57 23.62 1.15
C THR A 319 -11.18 24.18 2.46
N PRO A 320 -10.98 25.46 2.81
CA PRO A 320 -11.67 26.07 3.94
C PRO A 320 -13.18 25.99 3.77
N ALA A 321 -13.90 25.71 4.86
CA ALA A 321 -15.37 25.72 4.90
C ALA A 321 -15.92 27.13 4.73
#